data_dc94f099df012c38626443bcd369ecca
#
_entry.id   dc94f099df012c38626443bcd369ecca
#
_cell.length_a   1.000
_cell.length_b   1.000
_cell.length_c   1.000
_cell.angle_alpha   90.00
_cell.angle_beta   90.00
_cell.angle_gamma   90.00
#
_symmetry.space_group_name_H-M   'P 1'
#
loop_
_entity.id
_entity.type
_entity.pdbx_description
1 polymer ?
#
loop_
_entity_poly.entity_id
_entity_poly.type
_entity_poly.pdbx_seq_one_letter_code
_entity_poly.pdbx_strand_id
1 'polypeptide(L)'
;QDWVIDRAGGREAQIGFVVEPYAVFLAYEITDLGAASALLPEGYDLIPATMFAGGPPRPMCILGAFAVHTSVFWGVRLELSVIAEHRERGMLTWVICEVESNTISHEPGRGFASPSATHAMLTTTHAGEVLIDIVADTGDNRITGSLDLADARTVRLDERVWVEGN
;
A
#
# COMPACT_ATOMS: atom_id res chain seq x y z
N GLN A 1 -17.62 11.46 -8.31
CA GLN A 1 -18.30 11.26 -7.03
C GLN A 1 -19.77 10.88 -7.24
N ASP A 2 -20.51 11.62 -8.04
CA ASP A 2 -21.94 11.39 -8.33
C ASP A 2 -22.21 10.01 -8.94
N TRP A 3 -21.33 9.56 -9.84
CA TRP A 3 -21.45 8.25 -10.46
C TRP A 3 -21.36 7.07 -9.46
N VAL A 4 -20.54 7.18 -8.42
CA VAL A 4 -20.45 6.16 -7.35
C VAL A 4 -21.70 6.18 -6.48
N ILE A 5 -22.24 7.37 -6.20
CA ILE A 5 -23.48 7.55 -5.44
C ILE A 5 -24.67 6.96 -6.21
N ASP A 6 -24.74 7.19 -7.50
CA ASP A 6 -25.76 6.61 -8.38
C ASP A 6 -25.71 5.07 -8.39
N ARG A 7 -24.50 4.52 -8.46
CA ARG A 7 -24.28 3.06 -8.41
C ARG A 7 -24.67 2.47 -7.06
N ALA A 8 -24.47 3.19 -5.98
CA ALA A 8 -24.88 2.78 -4.65
C ALA A 8 -26.41 2.93 -4.42
N GLY A 9 -27.17 3.42 -5.42
CA GLY A 9 -28.62 3.62 -5.31
C GLY A 9 -29.00 4.66 -4.27
N GLY A 10 -28.19 5.69 -4.12
CA GLY A 10 -28.42 6.80 -3.16
C GLY A 10 -28.15 6.42 -1.69
N ARG A 11 -27.64 5.21 -1.41
CA ARG A 11 -27.19 4.85 -0.05
C ARG A 11 -25.80 5.42 0.17
N GLU A 12 -25.47 5.69 1.43
CA GLU A 12 -24.12 6.03 1.82
C GLU A 12 -23.17 4.93 1.34
N ALA A 13 -22.26 5.30 0.44
CA ALA A 13 -21.29 4.36 -0.11
C ALA A 13 -20.18 4.17 0.92
N GLN A 14 -20.12 3.00 1.54
CA GLN A 14 -18.94 2.58 2.25
C GLN A 14 -17.91 2.16 1.22
N ILE A 15 -16.80 2.90 1.15
CA ILE A 15 -15.71 2.60 0.23
C ILE A 15 -14.76 1.66 0.96
N GLY A 16 -14.78 0.41 0.54
CA GLY A 16 -13.81 -0.59 0.91
C GLY A 16 -13.28 -1.25 -0.35
N PHE A 17 -12.11 -1.85 -0.25
CA PHE A 17 -11.57 -2.68 -1.32
C PHE A 17 -11.10 -4.02 -0.76
N VAL A 18 -11.16 -5.03 -1.61
CA VAL A 18 -10.66 -6.37 -1.32
C VAL A 18 -9.32 -6.50 -2.02
N VAL A 19 -8.32 -6.93 -1.29
CA VAL A 19 -6.99 -7.25 -1.82
C VAL A 19 -6.96 -8.72 -2.17
N GLU A 20 -6.96 -9.03 -3.45
CA GLU A 20 -6.97 -10.41 -3.97
C GLU A 20 -6.36 -10.48 -5.38
N PRO A 21 -5.81 -11.61 -5.76
CA PRO A 21 -5.43 -12.76 -4.93
C PRO A 21 -4.05 -12.58 -4.29
N TYR A 22 -3.28 -11.57 -4.72
CA TYR A 22 -1.89 -11.38 -4.34
C TYR A 22 -1.65 -10.01 -3.75
N ALA A 23 -0.91 -9.99 -2.67
CA ALA A 23 -0.33 -8.80 -2.10
C ALA A 23 1.13 -9.08 -1.73
N VAL A 24 2.01 -8.16 -2.09
CA VAL A 24 3.43 -8.21 -1.75
C VAL A 24 3.77 -6.95 -1.00
N PHE A 25 4.30 -7.11 0.21
CA PHE A 25 4.78 -6.00 1.03
C PHE A 25 6.27 -6.20 1.30
N LEU A 26 7.07 -5.25 0.84
CA LEU A 26 8.50 -5.21 1.05
C LEU A 26 8.82 -4.13 2.09
N ALA A 27 9.38 -4.53 3.22
CA ALA A 27 9.73 -3.60 4.29
C ALA A 27 11.23 -3.30 4.25
N TYR A 28 11.57 -2.00 4.25
CA TYR A 28 12.93 -1.51 4.21
C TYR A 28 13.21 -0.57 5.37
N GLU A 29 14.43 -0.64 5.92
CA GLU A 29 14.92 0.33 6.88
C GLU A 29 15.18 1.67 6.18
N ILE A 30 14.67 2.75 6.75
CA ILE A 30 14.89 4.11 6.24
C ILE A 30 16.27 4.58 6.68
N THR A 31 17.11 4.92 5.71
CA THR A 31 18.46 5.41 5.96
C THR A 31 18.55 6.94 5.99
N ASP A 32 17.69 7.63 5.26
CA ASP A 32 17.57 9.10 5.27
C ASP A 32 16.28 9.51 6.00
N LEU A 33 16.42 9.75 7.31
CA LEU A 33 15.31 10.15 8.16
C LEU A 33 14.74 11.52 7.80
N GLY A 34 15.59 12.42 7.30
CA GLY A 34 15.18 13.76 6.89
C GLY A 34 14.27 13.72 5.67
N ALA A 35 14.69 12.99 4.65
CA ALA A 35 13.88 12.80 3.44
C ALA A 35 12.55 12.09 3.75
N ALA A 36 12.57 11.05 4.58
CA ALA A 36 11.35 10.33 4.95
C ALA A 36 10.38 11.21 5.77
N SER A 37 10.90 12.00 6.70
CA SER A 37 10.06 12.93 7.48
C SER A 37 9.44 14.02 6.61
N ALA A 38 10.11 14.43 5.54
CA ALA A 38 9.58 15.43 4.61
C ALA A 38 8.40 14.91 3.75
N LEU A 39 8.23 13.61 3.64
CA LEU A 39 7.09 12.98 2.97
C LEU A 39 5.85 12.93 3.85
N LEU A 40 6.01 13.06 5.17
CA LEU A 40 4.88 12.93 6.09
C LEU A 40 4.02 14.20 6.09
N PRO A 41 2.69 14.05 6.16
CA PRO A 41 1.79 15.17 6.37
C PRO A 41 2.07 15.86 7.71
N GLU A 42 1.61 17.11 7.83
CA GLU A 42 1.64 17.82 9.10
C GLU A 42 0.91 17.02 10.20
N GLY A 43 1.48 17.00 11.39
CA GLY A 43 0.91 16.28 12.52
C GLY A 43 1.41 14.84 12.70
N TYR A 44 2.27 14.36 11.80
CA TYR A 44 2.86 13.03 11.91
C TYR A 44 4.35 13.10 12.19
N ASP A 45 4.83 12.17 13.00
CA ASP A 45 6.24 11.95 13.29
C ASP A 45 6.68 10.55 12.88
N LEU A 46 7.87 10.48 12.26
CA LEU A 46 8.50 9.19 11.95
C LEU A 46 8.84 8.48 13.25
N ILE A 47 8.42 7.24 13.40
CA ILE A 47 8.71 6.43 14.57
C ILE A 47 9.38 5.10 14.19
N PRO A 48 10.23 4.54 15.07
CA PRO A 48 10.73 3.19 14.88
C PRO A 48 9.62 2.17 15.13
N ALA A 49 9.53 1.16 14.27
CA ALA A 49 8.57 0.07 14.38
C ALA A 49 9.25 -1.30 14.28
N THR A 50 8.67 -2.29 14.92
CA THR A 50 9.09 -3.69 14.81
C THR A 50 8.22 -4.38 13.76
N MET A 51 8.75 -4.57 12.56
CA MET A 51 8.02 -5.21 11.47
C MET A 51 8.00 -6.73 11.55
N PHE A 52 9.04 -7.31 12.16
CA PHE A 52 9.20 -8.76 12.27
C PHE A 52 9.46 -9.15 13.70
N ALA A 53 8.86 -10.26 14.14
CA ALA A 53 9.03 -10.77 15.48
C ALA A 53 10.51 -10.97 15.84
N GLY A 54 10.92 -10.41 16.98
CA GLY A 54 12.28 -10.50 17.49
C GLY A 54 13.29 -9.52 16.91
N GLY A 55 12.88 -8.66 15.99
CA GLY A 55 13.72 -7.59 15.49
C GLY A 55 13.71 -6.35 16.40
N PRO A 56 14.78 -5.53 16.40
CA PRO A 56 14.73 -4.23 17.06
C PRO A 56 13.81 -3.26 16.29
N PRO A 57 13.17 -2.31 16.98
CA PRO A 57 12.42 -1.25 16.33
C PRO A 57 13.34 -0.40 15.45
N ARG A 58 12.90 -0.11 14.23
CA ARG A 58 13.63 0.72 13.26
C ARG A 58 12.67 1.61 12.49
N PRO A 59 13.10 2.78 12.01
CA PRO A 59 12.32 3.53 11.03
C PRO A 59 12.17 2.71 9.75
N MET A 60 10.93 2.47 9.33
CA MET A 60 10.62 1.57 8.22
C MET A 60 9.74 2.25 7.19
N CYS A 61 10.01 1.98 5.92
CA CYS A 61 9.07 2.18 4.84
C CYS A 61 8.61 0.84 4.27
N ILE A 62 7.44 0.86 3.69
CA ILE A 62 6.80 -0.30 3.11
C ILE A 62 6.44 0.00 1.67
N LEU A 63 6.94 -0.83 0.77
CA LEU A 63 6.51 -0.83 -0.61
C LEU A 63 5.51 -1.95 -0.78
N GLY A 64 4.24 -1.61 -1.01
CA GLY A 64 3.15 -2.55 -1.18
C GLY A 64 2.69 -2.60 -2.63
N ALA A 65 2.68 -3.78 -3.22
CA ALA A 65 2.05 -4.03 -4.51
C ALA A 65 0.95 -5.07 -4.35
N PHE A 66 -0.26 -4.75 -4.77
CA PHE A 66 -1.41 -5.64 -4.57
C PHE A 66 -2.48 -5.44 -5.63
N ALA A 67 -3.20 -6.53 -5.94
CA ALA A 67 -4.40 -6.44 -6.72
C ALA A 67 -5.53 -5.92 -5.84
N VAL A 68 -6.28 -4.95 -6.33
CA VAL A 68 -7.41 -4.36 -5.62
C VAL A 68 -8.67 -4.47 -6.44
N HIS A 69 -9.77 -4.74 -5.78
CA HIS A 69 -11.07 -4.60 -6.41
C HIS A 69 -12.13 -4.10 -5.42
N THR A 70 -13.07 -3.39 -5.97
CA THR A 70 -14.32 -3.05 -5.32
C THR A 70 -15.45 -3.61 -6.17
N SER A 71 -16.70 -3.36 -5.82
CA SER A 71 -17.82 -3.68 -6.72
C SER A 71 -17.78 -2.96 -8.07
N VAL A 72 -16.91 -1.97 -8.23
CA VAL A 72 -16.88 -1.05 -9.39
C VAL A 72 -15.52 -0.97 -10.07
N PHE A 73 -14.42 -1.22 -9.36
CA PHE A 73 -13.06 -1.06 -9.86
C PHE A 73 -12.25 -2.34 -9.67
N TRP A 74 -11.40 -2.60 -10.63
CA TRP A 74 -10.41 -3.67 -10.59
C TRP A 74 -9.09 -3.16 -11.13
N GLY A 75 -8.00 -3.49 -10.45
CA GLY A 75 -6.66 -3.15 -10.91
C GLY A 75 -5.56 -3.56 -9.96
N VAL A 76 -4.36 -3.06 -10.24
CA VAL A 76 -3.17 -3.24 -9.42
C VAL A 76 -2.76 -1.88 -8.87
N ARG A 77 -2.33 -1.87 -7.62
CA ARG A 77 -1.90 -0.69 -6.89
C ARG A 77 -0.50 -0.91 -6.33
N LEU A 78 0.33 0.10 -6.44
CA LEU A 78 1.63 0.21 -5.79
C LEU A 78 1.57 1.37 -4.80
N GLU A 79 2.00 1.14 -3.57
CA GLU A 79 2.05 2.16 -2.53
C GLU A 79 3.42 2.22 -1.89
N LEU A 80 3.92 3.43 -1.67
CA LEU A 80 5.00 3.70 -0.75
C LEU A 80 4.42 4.28 0.54
N SER A 81 4.59 3.55 1.63
CA SER A 81 4.10 3.96 2.95
C SER A 81 5.26 4.11 3.92
N VAL A 82 5.11 5.03 4.86
CA VAL A 82 6.03 5.25 5.97
C VAL A 82 5.30 4.99 7.28
N ILE A 83 5.96 4.32 8.22
CA ILE A 83 5.40 4.10 9.55
C ILE A 83 5.63 5.35 10.40
N ALA A 84 4.55 5.92 10.87
CA ALA A 84 4.54 7.17 11.61
C ALA A 84 3.52 7.15 12.75
N GLU A 85 3.60 8.11 13.64
CA GLU A 85 2.64 8.33 14.71
C GLU A 85 1.96 9.68 14.54
N HIS A 86 0.64 9.72 14.69
CA HIS A 86 -0.09 10.97 14.74
C HIS A 86 0.09 11.63 16.12
N ARG A 87 0.71 12.82 16.17
CA ARG A 87 1.11 13.50 17.41
C ARG A 87 0.02 13.63 18.45
N GLU A 88 -1.17 14.03 18.02
CA GLU A 88 -2.28 14.27 18.95
C GLU A 88 -2.96 12.99 19.42
N ARG A 89 -2.93 11.93 18.60
CA ARG A 89 -3.67 10.69 18.86
C ARG A 89 -2.81 9.59 19.44
N GLY A 90 -1.47 9.70 19.32
CA GLY A 90 -0.54 8.66 19.73
C GLY A 90 -0.78 7.34 18.99
N MET A 91 -1.24 7.41 17.75
CA MET A 91 -1.69 6.25 16.98
C MET A 91 -0.66 5.92 15.91
N LEU A 92 -0.15 4.70 15.95
CA LEU A 92 0.69 4.16 14.90
C LEU A 92 -0.11 4.09 13.59
N THR A 93 0.47 4.62 12.53
CA THR A 93 -0.20 4.75 11.24
C THR A 93 0.76 4.40 10.11
N TRP A 94 0.26 3.69 9.12
CA TRP A 94 0.89 3.59 7.82
C TRP A 94 0.46 4.79 6.99
N VAL A 95 1.37 5.74 6.83
CA VAL A 95 1.11 6.93 6.03
C VAL A 95 1.49 6.63 4.59
N ILE A 96 0.50 6.60 3.71
CA ILE A 96 0.71 6.42 2.27
C ILE A 96 1.28 7.73 1.72
N CYS A 97 2.52 7.70 1.26
CA CYS A 97 3.22 8.87 0.72
C CYS A 97 3.04 8.98 -0.80
N GLU A 98 3.09 7.84 -1.50
CA GLU A 98 2.98 7.77 -2.96
C GLU A 98 2.10 6.59 -3.36
N VAL A 99 1.36 6.76 -4.44
CA VAL A 99 0.47 5.76 -5.01
C VAL A 99 0.55 5.76 -6.52
N GLU A 100 0.70 4.57 -7.09
CA GLU A 100 0.53 4.34 -8.51
C GLU A 100 -0.52 3.24 -8.72
N SER A 101 -1.43 3.45 -9.66
CA SER A 101 -2.49 2.47 -9.94
C SER A 101 -2.95 2.53 -11.38
N ASN A 102 -3.29 1.39 -11.96
CA ASN A 102 -3.93 1.32 -13.27
C ASN A 102 -5.46 1.36 -13.20
N THR A 103 -6.02 1.65 -12.05
CA THR A 103 -7.47 1.82 -11.85
C THR A 103 -7.75 3.07 -11.04
N ILE A 104 -9.01 3.49 -11.02
CA ILE A 104 -9.46 4.58 -10.15
C ILE A 104 -9.21 4.17 -8.70
N SER A 105 -8.59 5.04 -7.94
CA SER A 105 -8.29 4.85 -6.53
C SER A 105 -8.99 5.91 -5.67
N HIS A 106 -9.19 5.60 -4.40
CA HIS A 106 -9.67 6.56 -3.42
C HIS A 106 -8.54 6.89 -2.45
N GLU A 107 -8.17 8.17 -2.41
CA GLU A 107 -7.16 8.69 -1.51
C GLU A 107 -7.82 9.38 -0.34
N PRO A 108 -7.53 8.99 0.91
CA PRO A 108 -8.03 9.70 2.07
C PRO A 108 -7.70 11.20 2.00
N GLY A 109 -8.70 12.05 2.16
CA GLY A 109 -8.55 13.51 2.10
C GLY A 109 -8.46 14.12 0.70
N ARG A 110 -8.24 13.32 -0.35
CA ARG A 110 -8.17 13.78 -1.76
C ARG A 110 -9.35 13.32 -2.61
N GLY A 111 -10.05 12.28 -2.17
CA GLY A 111 -11.17 11.70 -2.91
C GLY A 111 -10.72 10.72 -3.99
N PHE A 112 -11.47 10.65 -5.10
CA PHE A 112 -11.14 9.75 -6.21
C PHE A 112 -10.04 10.33 -7.09
N ALA A 113 -9.03 9.53 -7.34
CA ALA A 113 -7.93 9.81 -8.25
C ALA A 113 -8.06 8.97 -9.54
N SER A 114 -7.69 9.57 -10.66
CA SER A 114 -7.57 8.86 -11.93
C SER A 114 -6.42 7.86 -11.89
N PRO A 115 -6.41 6.83 -12.76
CA PRO A 115 -5.24 5.98 -12.93
C PRO A 115 -3.98 6.80 -13.18
N SER A 116 -2.87 6.38 -12.60
CA SER A 116 -1.54 7.01 -12.72
C SER A 116 -0.49 6.09 -13.31
N ALA A 117 -0.85 4.84 -13.59
CA ALA A 117 0.02 3.84 -14.21
C ALA A 117 -0.65 3.27 -15.46
N THR A 118 0.01 3.37 -16.61
CA THR A 118 -0.46 2.73 -17.85
C THR A 118 -0.23 1.23 -17.86
N HIS A 119 0.78 0.78 -17.13
CA HIS A 119 1.13 -0.62 -17.00
C HIS A 119 1.29 -1.00 -15.53
N ALA A 120 0.46 -1.92 -15.07
CA ALA A 120 0.57 -2.47 -13.72
C ALA A 120 0.17 -3.95 -13.73
N MET A 121 1.15 -4.80 -13.45
CA MET A 121 1.00 -6.24 -13.38
C MET A 121 1.52 -6.76 -12.04
N LEU A 122 0.69 -7.56 -11.38
CA LEU A 122 1.07 -8.38 -10.25
C LEU A 122 0.45 -9.76 -10.46
N THR A 123 1.26 -10.79 -10.60
CA THR A 123 0.77 -12.14 -10.87
C THR A 123 1.75 -13.20 -10.35
N THR A 124 1.35 -14.47 -10.42
CA THR A 124 2.23 -15.59 -10.12
C THR A 124 2.42 -16.47 -11.34
N THR A 125 3.61 -17.02 -11.49
CA THR A 125 3.86 -18.10 -12.45
C THR A 125 3.35 -19.44 -11.92
N HIS A 126 3.25 -20.42 -12.80
CA HIS A 126 2.93 -21.80 -12.41
C HIS A 126 4.05 -22.44 -11.53
N ALA A 127 5.24 -21.87 -11.53
CA ALA A 127 6.37 -22.29 -10.68
C ALA A 127 6.35 -21.65 -9.30
N GLY A 128 5.40 -20.73 -9.02
CA GLY A 128 5.26 -20.08 -7.73
C GLY A 128 6.07 -18.79 -7.57
N GLU A 129 6.67 -18.27 -8.65
CA GLU A 129 7.27 -16.94 -8.61
C GLU A 129 6.20 -15.86 -8.63
N VAL A 130 6.38 -14.80 -7.86
CA VAL A 130 5.58 -13.58 -7.95
C VAL A 130 6.27 -12.60 -8.90
N LEU A 131 5.55 -12.15 -9.91
CA LEU A 131 6.02 -11.18 -10.89
C LEU A 131 5.38 -9.83 -10.62
N ILE A 132 6.19 -8.79 -10.60
CA ILE A 132 5.77 -7.40 -10.42
C ILE A 132 6.32 -6.60 -11.61
N ASP A 133 5.46 -5.86 -12.30
CA ASP A 133 5.86 -4.86 -13.29
C ASP A 133 4.85 -3.72 -13.32
N ILE A 134 5.21 -2.61 -12.68
CA ILE A 134 4.37 -1.43 -12.55
C ILE A 134 5.18 -0.22 -13.01
N VAL A 135 4.60 0.56 -13.93
CA VAL A 135 5.23 1.75 -14.51
C VAL A 135 4.24 2.90 -14.45
N ALA A 136 4.62 3.97 -13.76
CA ALA A 136 3.87 5.22 -13.74
C ALA A 136 3.77 5.85 -15.14
N ASP A 137 2.70 6.59 -15.40
CA ASP A 137 2.47 7.28 -16.67
C ASP A 137 3.59 8.31 -16.98
N THR A 138 4.16 8.90 -15.94
CA THR A 138 5.31 9.80 -16.06
C THR A 138 6.59 9.07 -16.46
N GLY A 139 6.65 7.75 -16.25
CA GLY A 139 7.84 6.93 -16.44
C GLY A 139 8.92 7.07 -15.36
N ASP A 140 8.72 7.97 -14.40
CA ASP A 140 9.71 8.25 -13.34
C ASP A 140 9.68 7.20 -12.24
N ASN A 141 8.50 6.65 -11.94
CA ASN A 141 8.31 5.61 -10.94
C ASN A 141 8.13 4.25 -11.64
N ARG A 142 9.00 3.33 -11.32
CA ARG A 142 8.90 1.96 -11.84
C ARG A 142 9.35 0.95 -10.81
N ILE A 143 8.60 -0.12 -10.68
CA ILE A 143 9.04 -1.34 -9.99
C ILE A 143 8.91 -2.53 -10.95
N THR A 144 9.98 -3.29 -11.07
CA THR A 144 10.00 -4.51 -11.88
C THR A 144 10.80 -5.57 -11.13
N GLY A 145 10.28 -6.75 -11.02
CA GLY A 145 10.99 -7.84 -10.37
C GLY A 145 10.24 -9.16 -10.35
N SER A 146 10.96 -10.18 -9.91
CA SER A 146 10.39 -11.48 -9.56
C SER A 146 10.84 -11.87 -8.16
N LEU A 147 9.94 -12.51 -7.42
CA LEU A 147 10.19 -13.05 -6.09
C LEU A 147 9.98 -14.56 -6.15
N ASP A 148 11.06 -15.31 -5.98
CA ASP A 148 10.99 -16.77 -5.84
C ASP A 148 10.54 -17.10 -4.40
N LEU A 149 9.45 -17.84 -4.27
CA LEU A 149 8.90 -18.25 -3.00
C LEU A 149 9.26 -19.68 -2.60
N ALA A 150 10.18 -20.36 -3.32
CA ALA A 150 10.54 -21.74 -3.06
C ALA A 150 11.03 -21.95 -1.60
N ASP A 151 11.80 -20.99 -1.08
CA ASP A 151 12.32 -21.02 0.29
C ASP A 151 11.51 -20.17 1.27
N ALA A 152 10.34 -19.68 0.86
CA ALA A 152 9.51 -18.85 1.70
C ALA A 152 8.94 -19.64 2.88
N ARG A 153 8.84 -18.98 4.02
CA ARG A 153 8.22 -19.56 5.23
C ARG A 153 6.79 -19.06 5.35
N THR A 154 5.89 -20.00 5.56
CA THR A 154 4.51 -19.63 5.95
C THR A 154 4.51 -19.29 7.44
N VAL A 155 4.06 -18.10 7.78
CA VAL A 155 3.88 -17.65 9.15
C VAL A 155 2.43 -17.22 9.35
N ARG A 156 1.94 -17.41 10.58
CA ARG A 156 0.63 -16.85 10.94
C ARG A 156 0.79 -15.36 11.20
N LEU A 157 -0.09 -14.54 10.60
CA LEU A 157 -0.14 -13.12 10.92
C LEU A 157 -0.66 -12.93 12.35
N ASP A 158 -0.07 -11.98 13.08
CA ASP A 158 -0.64 -11.51 14.34
C ASP A 158 -1.83 -10.59 13.99
N GLU A 159 -3.00 -10.97 14.48
CA GLU A 159 -4.26 -10.23 14.19
C GLU A 159 -4.19 -8.76 14.64
N ARG A 160 -3.38 -8.45 15.66
CA ARG A 160 -3.18 -7.06 16.11
C ARG A 160 -2.53 -6.15 15.07
N VAL A 161 -1.69 -6.70 14.19
CA VAL A 161 -1.07 -5.92 13.11
C VAL A 161 -2.12 -5.34 12.16
N TRP A 162 -3.21 -6.06 11.93
CA TRP A 162 -4.31 -5.61 11.07
C TRP A 162 -5.23 -4.58 11.73
N VAL A 163 -5.44 -4.71 13.02
CA VAL A 163 -6.31 -3.81 13.81
C VAL A 163 -5.60 -2.48 14.08
N GLU A 164 -4.31 -2.49 14.32
CA GLU A 164 -3.52 -1.28 14.61
C GLU A 164 -3.07 -0.55 13.35
N GLY A 165 -3.11 -1.16 12.19
CA GLY A 165 -2.74 -0.59 10.90
C GLY A 165 -3.85 0.15 10.15
N ASN A 166 -5.03 0.27 10.73
CA ASN A 166 -6.19 0.97 10.13
C ASN A 166 -6.39 2.37 10.69
#